data_2ae64395aa455c7a7d7cd1bc216fb13c
#
_entry.id   2ae64395aa455c7a7d7cd1bc216fb13c
#
_cell.length_a   1.000
_cell.length_b   1.000
_cell.length_c   1.000
_cell.angle_alpha   90.00
_cell.angle_beta   90.00
_cell.angle_gamma   90.00
#
_symmetry.space_group_name_H-M   'P 1'
#
loop_
_entity.id
_entity.type
_entity.pdbx_description
1 polymer ?
#
loop_
_entity_poly.entity_id
_entity_poly.type
_entity_poly.pdbx_seq_one_letter_code
_entity_poly.pdbx_strand_id
1 'polypeptide(L)'
;MNRFDRPTASWDYGEREHHHRPSDPPWEDLPADIRARAIVRAMVANFGECEVTEDDGKFVLSFRGGSGGRLIDEGPTRARGAYLTLRDPGPRTFDRNALPVYCAHCSVNPELQPLEWGCTPTSIEVPAEKPGDPCIHDVYKDVTAMPDEVYLRLGRTPPSSG
;
A
#
# COMPACT_ATOMS: atom_id res chain seq x y z
N MET A 1 -2.10 7.89 -29.95
CA MET A 1 -1.73 8.05 -28.53
C MET A 1 -2.40 6.93 -27.79
N ASN A 2 -1.62 5.96 -27.33
CA ASN A 2 -2.17 4.73 -26.75
C ASN A 2 -2.75 5.05 -25.37
N ARG A 3 -3.89 4.43 -25.03
CA ARG A 3 -4.61 4.65 -23.76
C ARG A 3 -3.76 4.29 -22.51
N PHE A 4 -2.66 3.58 -22.73
CA PHE A 4 -1.72 3.15 -21.70
C PHE A 4 -0.53 4.11 -21.50
N ASP A 5 -0.39 5.16 -22.34
CA ASP A 5 0.69 6.13 -22.24
C ASP A 5 0.37 7.31 -21.29
N ARG A 6 -0.77 7.28 -20.63
CA ARG A 6 -1.04 8.24 -19.54
C ARG A 6 -0.44 7.67 -18.27
N PRO A 7 0.47 8.39 -17.61
CA PRO A 7 0.83 8.07 -16.23
C PRO A 7 -0.47 7.92 -15.45
N THR A 8 -0.67 6.79 -14.84
CA THR A 8 -1.81 6.63 -13.92
C THR A 8 -1.55 7.60 -12.78
N ALA A 9 -2.54 8.39 -12.40
CA ALA A 9 -2.44 9.41 -11.35
C ALA A 9 -1.86 8.89 -10.02
N SER A 10 -1.80 7.58 -9.83
CA SER A 10 -1.23 6.91 -8.67
C SER A 10 0.30 7.00 -8.56
N TRP A 11 1.01 7.40 -9.63
CA TRP A 11 2.47 7.43 -9.64
C TRP A 11 3.06 8.84 -9.52
N ASP A 12 2.21 9.84 -9.64
CA ASP A 12 2.65 11.22 -9.75
C ASP A 12 2.11 12.11 -8.63
N TYR A 13 2.35 11.67 -7.43
CA TYR A 13 2.00 12.45 -6.24
C TYR A 13 2.86 13.74 -6.10
N GLY A 14 4.05 13.77 -6.71
CA GLY A 14 4.86 14.99 -6.76
C GLY A 14 4.26 16.09 -7.63
N GLU A 15 3.33 15.72 -8.53
CA GLU A 15 2.63 16.65 -9.43
C GLU A 15 1.14 16.77 -9.10
N ARG A 16 0.75 16.62 -7.85
CA ARG A 16 -0.66 16.75 -7.42
C ARG A 16 -1.34 18.00 -7.98
N GLU A 17 -0.63 19.11 -8.06
CA GLU A 17 -1.16 20.36 -8.59
C GLU A 17 -1.50 20.29 -10.08
N HIS A 18 -0.89 19.36 -10.82
CA HIS A 18 -1.07 19.25 -12.27
C HIS A 18 -2.07 18.16 -12.70
N HIS A 19 -2.36 17.19 -11.84
CA HIS A 19 -3.19 16.02 -12.18
C HIS A 19 -4.57 16.02 -11.52
N HIS A 20 -4.74 16.71 -10.40
CA HIS A 20 -6.06 16.89 -9.82
C HIS A 20 -6.84 17.95 -10.59
N ARG A 21 -7.98 17.56 -11.15
CA ARG A 21 -8.97 18.55 -11.53
C ARG A 21 -9.40 19.31 -10.27
N PRO A 22 -9.62 20.61 -10.33
CA PRO A 22 -10.08 21.37 -9.15
C PRO A 22 -11.36 20.82 -8.49
N SER A 23 -12.08 19.98 -9.20
CA SER A 23 -13.31 19.31 -8.73
C SER A 23 -13.07 17.92 -8.15
N ASP A 24 -11.87 17.34 -8.26
CA ASP A 24 -11.58 16.02 -7.73
C ASP A 24 -11.12 16.18 -6.27
N PRO A 25 -11.81 15.55 -5.28
CA PRO A 25 -11.37 15.60 -3.90
C PRO A 25 -10.01 14.89 -3.76
N PRO A 26 -9.14 15.34 -2.84
CA PRO A 26 -7.94 14.61 -2.47
C PRO A 26 -8.26 13.17 -2.05
N TRP A 27 -7.30 12.27 -2.23
CA TRP A 27 -7.49 10.85 -1.90
C TRP A 27 -7.90 10.63 -0.45
N GLU A 28 -7.30 11.38 0.46
CA GLU A 28 -7.57 11.35 1.88
C GLU A 28 -8.99 11.78 2.25
N ASP A 29 -9.61 12.62 1.44
CA ASP A 29 -10.97 13.14 1.65
C ASP A 29 -12.04 12.21 1.07
N LEU A 30 -11.65 11.20 0.31
CA LEU A 30 -12.59 10.22 -0.21
C LEU A 30 -13.15 9.35 0.91
N PRO A 31 -14.44 8.97 0.86
CA PRO A 31 -15.01 7.97 1.75
C PRO A 31 -14.19 6.67 1.74
N ALA A 32 -14.03 6.04 2.89
CA ALA A 32 -13.20 4.84 3.05
C ALA A 32 -13.63 3.68 2.16
N ASP A 33 -14.95 3.51 1.93
CA ASP A 33 -15.47 2.49 1.01
C ASP A 33 -15.07 2.74 -0.45
N ILE A 34 -14.99 4.00 -0.86
CA ILE A 34 -14.51 4.39 -2.20
C ILE A 34 -13.01 4.08 -2.32
N ARG A 35 -12.21 4.41 -1.29
CA ARG A 35 -10.78 4.08 -1.25
C ARG A 35 -10.57 2.57 -1.29
N ALA A 36 -11.28 1.82 -0.45
CA ALA A 36 -11.21 0.36 -0.43
C ALA A 36 -11.56 -0.25 -1.79
N ARG A 37 -12.64 0.19 -2.43
CA ARG A 37 -13.04 -0.26 -3.78
C ARG A 37 -11.97 0.03 -4.84
N ALA A 38 -11.33 1.19 -4.78
CA ALA A 38 -10.28 1.55 -5.72
C ALA A 38 -9.05 0.62 -5.54
N ILE A 39 -8.66 0.34 -4.30
CA ILE A 39 -7.58 -0.59 -3.99
C ILE A 39 -7.92 -2.01 -4.47
N VAL A 40 -9.12 -2.52 -4.18
CA VAL A 40 -9.57 -3.84 -4.66
C VAL A 40 -9.49 -3.94 -6.18
N ARG A 41 -9.94 -2.91 -6.91
CA ARG A 41 -9.84 -2.88 -8.37
C ARG A 41 -8.40 -2.96 -8.86
N ALA A 42 -7.48 -2.25 -8.21
CA ALA A 42 -6.07 -2.30 -8.55
C ALA A 42 -5.48 -3.69 -8.28
N MET A 43 -5.84 -4.32 -7.16
CA MET A 43 -5.39 -5.66 -6.80
C MET A 43 -5.89 -6.73 -7.77
N VAL A 44 -7.17 -6.70 -8.11
CA VAL A 44 -7.78 -7.64 -9.08
C VAL A 44 -7.18 -7.45 -10.46
N ALA A 45 -6.90 -6.21 -10.86
CA ALA A 45 -6.20 -5.92 -12.12
C ALA A 45 -4.77 -6.51 -12.17
N ASN A 46 -4.16 -6.78 -11.02
CA ASN A 46 -2.87 -7.48 -10.90
C ASN A 46 -3.02 -9.00 -10.72
N PHE A 47 -4.12 -9.58 -11.19
CA PHE A 47 -4.39 -11.02 -11.20
C PHE A 47 -4.42 -11.68 -9.80
N GLY A 48 -4.80 -10.93 -8.79
CA GLY A 48 -4.96 -11.46 -7.45
C GLY A 48 -6.41 -11.69 -7.08
N GLU A 49 -6.61 -12.53 -6.08
CA GLU A 49 -7.89 -12.74 -5.42
C GLU A 49 -7.95 -11.85 -4.18
N CYS A 50 -9.04 -11.13 -4.01
CA CYS A 50 -9.21 -10.21 -2.90
C CYS A 50 -10.50 -10.54 -2.15
N GLU A 51 -10.35 -10.85 -0.86
CA GLU A 51 -11.45 -10.96 0.10
C GLU A 51 -11.52 -9.66 0.90
N VAL A 52 -12.74 -9.16 1.13
CA VAL A 52 -12.97 -7.93 1.87
C VAL A 52 -13.81 -8.24 3.09
N THR A 53 -13.30 -7.89 4.25
CA THR A 53 -14.06 -7.85 5.50
C THR A 53 -14.14 -6.44 6.03
N GLU A 54 -15.14 -6.16 6.85
CA GLU A 54 -15.40 -4.84 7.42
C GLU A 54 -15.66 -4.96 8.91
N ASP A 55 -15.06 -4.07 9.67
CA ASP A 55 -15.39 -3.83 11.07
C ASP A 55 -15.80 -2.35 11.30
N ASP A 56 -16.00 -1.96 12.54
CA ASP A 56 -16.44 -0.59 12.87
C ASP A 56 -15.38 0.46 12.49
N GLY A 57 -14.09 0.11 12.49
CA GLY A 57 -12.97 1.04 12.30
C GLY A 57 -12.35 1.01 10.90
N LYS A 58 -12.44 -0.10 10.18
CA LYS A 58 -11.72 -0.28 8.92
C LYS A 58 -12.32 -1.32 7.99
N PHE A 59 -11.90 -1.27 6.73
CA PHE A 59 -11.99 -2.37 5.79
C PHE A 59 -10.67 -3.14 5.79
N VAL A 60 -10.71 -4.45 5.87
CA VAL A 60 -9.56 -5.35 5.76
C VAL A 60 -9.63 -6.07 4.43
N LEU A 61 -8.65 -5.81 3.57
CA LEU A 61 -8.53 -6.43 2.26
C LEU A 61 -7.45 -7.51 2.33
N SER A 62 -7.87 -8.77 2.21
CA SER A 62 -6.98 -9.93 2.21
C SER A 62 -6.71 -10.33 0.76
N PHE A 63 -5.48 -10.14 0.31
CA PHE A 63 -5.10 -10.28 -1.08
C PHE A 63 -4.13 -11.45 -1.30
N ARG A 64 -4.52 -12.41 -2.14
CA ARG A 64 -3.70 -13.58 -2.52
C ARG A 64 -3.30 -13.51 -3.97
N GLY A 65 -2.11 -13.98 -4.28
CA GLY A 65 -1.56 -13.90 -5.63
C GLY A 65 -1.07 -12.49 -5.97
N GLY A 66 -1.33 -12.03 -7.18
CA GLY A 66 -0.77 -10.77 -7.69
C GLY A 66 0.75 -10.80 -7.81
N SER A 67 1.35 -9.65 -8.13
CA SER A 67 2.79 -9.60 -8.40
C SER A 67 3.65 -9.85 -7.16
N GLY A 68 3.32 -9.20 -6.04
CA GLY A 68 4.09 -9.30 -4.79
C GLY A 68 3.93 -10.67 -4.12
N GLY A 69 2.69 -11.15 -3.97
CA GLY A 69 2.40 -12.46 -3.39
C GLY A 69 3.08 -13.59 -4.16
N ARG A 70 3.05 -13.55 -5.48
CA ARG A 70 3.75 -14.54 -6.33
C ARG A 70 5.26 -14.54 -6.11
N LEU A 71 5.89 -13.38 -5.95
CA LEU A 71 7.32 -13.33 -5.66
C LEU A 71 7.64 -14.01 -4.32
N ILE A 72 6.79 -13.84 -3.32
CA ILE A 72 6.94 -14.48 -2.02
C ILE A 72 6.69 -15.98 -2.12
N ASP A 73 5.64 -16.40 -2.84
CA ASP A 73 5.28 -17.80 -3.03
C ASP A 73 6.34 -18.59 -3.81
N GLU A 74 6.85 -17.99 -4.87
CA GLU A 74 7.87 -18.63 -5.71
C GLU A 74 9.25 -18.60 -5.08
N GLY A 75 9.52 -17.63 -4.22
CA GLY A 75 10.81 -17.40 -3.59
C GLY A 75 11.91 -16.95 -4.57
N PRO A 76 13.08 -16.54 -4.06
CA PRO A 76 14.13 -15.90 -4.86
C PRO A 76 14.80 -16.81 -5.88
N THR A 77 14.65 -18.13 -5.73
CA THR A 77 15.31 -19.13 -6.60
C THR A 77 14.41 -19.68 -7.69
N ARG A 78 13.09 -19.52 -7.58
CA ARG A 78 12.10 -20.08 -8.54
C ARG A 78 11.48 -19.04 -9.45
N ALA A 79 11.46 -17.78 -9.04
CA ALA A 79 10.98 -16.71 -9.91
C ALA A 79 11.83 -16.67 -11.19
N ARG A 80 11.17 -16.58 -12.34
CA ARG A 80 11.85 -16.40 -13.63
C ARG A 80 12.66 -15.11 -13.62
N GLY A 81 13.97 -15.25 -13.41
CA GLY A 81 14.88 -14.15 -13.15
C GLY A 81 14.92 -13.84 -11.66
N ALA A 82 16.07 -14.05 -11.04
CA ALA A 82 16.29 -13.72 -9.64
C ALA A 82 15.81 -12.28 -9.36
N TYR A 83 14.83 -12.12 -8.49
CA TYR A 83 14.44 -10.79 -8.06
C TYR A 83 15.37 -10.27 -6.98
N LEU A 84 15.55 -8.97 -6.97
CA LEU A 84 16.33 -8.30 -5.94
C LEU A 84 15.58 -8.33 -4.60
N THR A 85 16.34 -8.54 -3.51
CA THR A 85 15.81 -8.49 -2.15
C THR A 85 16.49 -7.39 -1.36
N LEU A 86 15.71 -6.70 -0.55
CA LEU A 86 16.21 -5.84 0.51
C LEU A 86 16.63 -6.73 1.69
N ARG A 87 17.87 -6.60 2.14
CA ARG A 87 18.43 -7.46 3.19
C ARG A 87 18.51 -6.80 4.55
N ASP A 88 18.49 -5.48 4.57
CA ASP A 88 18.61 -4.72 5.80
C ASP A 88 17.22 -4.48 6.38
N PRO A 89 16.94 -4.95 7.61
CA PRO A 89 15.73 -4.64 8.32
C PRO A 89 15.55 -3.13 8.51
N GLY A 90 14.34 -2.66 8.43
CA GLY A 90 14.01 -1.25 8.62
C GLY A 90 12.59 -0.91 8.20
N PRO A 91 12.22 0.37 8.24
CA PRO A 91 10.85 0.80 7.95
C PRO A 91 10.29 0.32 6.62
N ARG A 92 11.13 0.29 5.59
CA ARG A 92 10.72 -0.11 4.22
C ARG A 92 10.57 -1.61 4.04
N THR A 93 11.10 -2.40 4.96
CA THR A 93 11.06 -3.86 4.91
C THR A 93 10.17 -4.46 5.98
N PHE A 94 9.41 -3.64 6.73
CA PHE A 94 8.64 -4.11 7.90
C PHE A 94 9.52 -4.87 8.90
N ASP A 95 10.77 -4.40 9.07
CA ASP A 95 11.82 -5.02 9.88
C ASP A 95 12.15 -6.47 9.48
N ARG A 96 11.84 -6.87 8.26
CA ARG A 96 12.10 -8.19 7.71
C ARG A 96 13.46 -8.26 7.01
N ASN A 97 14.11 -9.41 7.11
CA ASN A 97 15.23 -9.77 6.25
C ASN A 97 14.71 -10.33 4.92
N ALA A 98 15.39 -10.00 3.82
CA ALA A 98 15.14 -10.58 2.50
C ALA A 98 13.72 -10.33 1.93
N LEU A 99 13.18 -9.13 2.13
CA LEU A 99 11.94 -8.72 1.46
C LEU A 99 12.21 -8.48 -0.03
N PRO A 100 11.37 -9.00 -0.97
CA PRO A 100 11.47 -8.61 -2.37
C PRO A 100 11.41 -7.10 -2.53
N VAL A 101 12.30 -6.51 -3.35
CA VAL A 101 12.33 -5.05 -3.58
C VAL A 101 10.96 -4.54 -4.01
N TYR A 102 10.26 -5.31 -4.84
CA TYR A 102 8.89 -4.97 -5.26
C TYR A 102 7.96 -4.77 -4.06
N CYS A 103 8.05 -5.61 -3.03
CA CYS A 103 7.17 -5.53 -1.85
C CYS A 103 7.46 -4.32 -0.94
N ALA A 104 8.55 -3.58 -1.18
CA ALA A 104 8.80 -2.34 -0.45
C ALA A 104 7.78 -1.23 -0.79
N HIS A 105 7.06 -1.35 -1.93
CA HIS A 105 6.01 -0.38 -2.26
C HIS A 105 4.88 -0.38 -1.22
N CYS A 106 4.64 -1.50 -0.52
CA CYS A 106 3.63 -1.60 0.53
C CYS A 106 3.88 -0.63 1.70
N SER A 107 5.14 -0.38 2.05
CA SER A 107 5.49 0.62 3.08
C SER A 107 5.68 2.03 2.49
N VAL A 108 6.02 2.12 1.21
CA VAL A 108 6.33 3.41 0.58
C VAL A 108 5.07 4.14 0.14
N ASN A 109 4.23 3.50 -0.67
CA ASN A 109 3.11 4.18 -1.31
C ASN A 109 1.99 4.59 -0.33
N PRO A 110 1.46 3.70 0.53
CA PRO A 110 0.35 4.06 1.39
C PRO A 110 0.77 4.78 2.68
N GLU A 111 2.03 4.70 3.08
CA GLU A 111 2.48 5.17 4.38
C GLU A 111 3.57 6.24 4.29
N LEU A 112 4.78 5.89 3.86
CA LEU A 112 5.93 6.79 3.89
C LEU A 112 5.73 8.01 2.99
N GLN A 113 5.26 7.79 1.78
CA GLN A 113 5.12 8.83 0.77
C GLN A 113 4.06 9.88 1.16
N PRO A 114 2.85 9.52 1.64
CA PRO A 114 1.91 10.51 2.18
C PRO A 114 2.53 11.33 3.30
N LEU A 115 3.24 10.71 4.25
CA LEU A 115 3.88 11.44 5.34
C LEU A 115 4.98 12.40 4.87
N GLU A 116 5.75 12.05 3.86
CA GLU A 116 6.76 12.93 3.27
C GLU A 116 6.13 14.16 2.59
N TRP A 117 4.91 14.03 2.11
CA TRP A 117 4.15 15.12 1.49
C TRP A 117 3.27 15.90 2.46
N GLY A 118 3.35 15.60 3.75
CA GLY A 118 2.55 16.25 4.78
C GLY A 118 1.08 15.81 4.81
N CYS A 119 0.79 14.65 4.21
CA CYS A 119 -0.53 14.04 4.23
C CYS A 119 -0.62 12.95 5.28
N THR A 120 -1.83 12.62 5.71
CA THR A 120 -2.09 11.52 6.62
C THR A 120 -2.20 10.21 5.83
N PRO A 121 -1.52 9.13 6.22
CA PRO A 121 -1.75 7.80 5.65
C PRO A 121 -3.20 7.39 5.85
N THR A 122 -3.80 6.75 4.84
CA THR A 122 -5.21 6.34 4.89
C THR A 122 -5.37 4.84 4.94
N SER A 123 -4.28 4.11 4.74
CA SER A 123 -4.24 2.66 4.74
C SER A 123 -2.86 2.15 5.13
N ILE A 124 -2.82 0.93 5.60
CA ILE A 124 -1.60 0.16 5.85
C ILE A 124 -1.62 -1.03 4.91
N GLU A 125 -0.51 -1.30 4.24
CA GLU A 125 -0.35 -2.49 3.42
C GLU A 125 0.80 -3.32 3.96
N VAL A 126 0.50 -4.55 4.39
CA VAL A 126 1.49 -5.49 4.91
C VAL A 126 1.65 -6.64 3.93
N PRO A 127 2.85 -6.85 3.36
CA PRO A 127 3.10 -7.98 2.47
C PRO A 127 3.03 -9.31 3.21
N ALA A 128 2.68 -10.37 2.50
CA ALA A 128 2.66 -11.74 3.03
C ALA A 128 3.96 -12.07 3.79
N GLU A 129 3.85 -12.80 4.88
CA GLU A 129 5.04 -13.19 5.67
C GLU A 129 5.78 -14.38 5.08
N LYS A 130 5.02 -15.35 4.59
CA LYS A 130 5.53 -16.58 4.01
C LYS A 130 4.67 -17.03 2.83
N PRO A 131 5.16 -17.97 2.03
CA PRO A 131 4.38 -18.54 0.93
C PRO A 131 2.99 -19.01 1.39
N GLY A 132 1.97 -18.66 0.63
CA GLY A 132 0.57 -18.99 0.89
C GLY A 132 -0.17 -18.02 1.81
N ASP A 133 0.51 -17.14 2.51
CA ASP A 133 -0.14 -16.09 3.29
C ASP A 133 -0.69 -14.99 2.38
N PRO A 134 -1.76 -14.30 2.77
CA PRO A 134 -2.23 -13.12 2.06
C PRO A 134 -1.36 -11.89 2.37
N CYS A 135 -1.31 -10.95 1.44
CA CYS A 135 -1.00 -9.57 1.75
C CYS A 135 -2.24 -8.92 2.37
N ILE A 136 -2.07 -8.08 3.36
CA ILE A 136 -3.19 -7.44 4.07
C ILE A 136 -3.15 -5.94 3.85
N HIS A 137 -4.29 -5.37 3.45
CA HIS A 137 -4.51 -3.94 3.42
C HIS A 137 -5.60 -3.55 4.41
N ASP A 138 -5.25 -2.72 5.37
CA ASP A 138 -6.19 -2.07 6.29
C ASP A 138 -6.51 -0.67 5.76
N VAL A 139 -7.77 -0.40 5.43
CA VAL A 139 -8.25 0.92 4.98
C VAL A 139 -9.10 1.52 6.08
N TYR A 140 -8.55 2.51 6.79
CA TYR A 140 -9.20 3.10 7.95
C TYR A 140 -10.36 4.00 7.56
N LYS A 141 -11.51 3.85 8.27
CA LYS A 141 -12.69 4.71 8.10
C LYS A 141 -12.42 6.11 8.64
N ASP A 142 -11.77 6.18 9.79
CA ASP A 142 -11.23 7.39 10.37
C ASP A 142 -9.70 7.32 10.33
N VAL A 143 -9.08 8.19 9.58
CA VAL A 143 -7.61 8.24 9.43
C VAL A 143 -6.91 8.62 10.73
N THR A 144 -7.61 9.26 11.67
CA THR A 144 -7.06 9.58 13.00
C THR A 144 -6.96 8.35 13.90
N ALA A 145 -7.64 7.24 13.54
CA ALA A 145 -7.54 5.95 14.22
C ALA A 145 -6.36 5.09 13.74
N MET A 146 -5.51 5.64 12.85
CA MET A 146 -4.29 4.98 12.42
C MET A 146 -3.39 4.70 13.63
N PRO A 147 -2.90 3.45 13.82
CA PRO A 147 -2.05 3.12 14.95
C PRO A 147 -0.77 3.93 15.01
N ASP A 148 -0.40 4.38 16.19
CA ASP A 148 0.85 5.13 16.44
C ASP A 148 2.10 4.37 15.98
N GLU A 149 2.07 3.04 16.06
CA GLU A 149 3.16 2.15 15.65
C GLU A 149 3.56 2.34 14.19
N VAL A 150 2.61 2.72 13.32
CA VAL A 150 2.90 3.02 11.90
C VAL A 150 3.83 4.22 11.79
N TYR A 151 3.52 5.29 12.51
CA TYR A 151 4.35 6.50 12.54
C TYR A 151 5.71 6.23 13.16
N LEU A 152 5.74 5.54 14.30
CA LEU A 152 6.97 5.22 15.03
C LEU A 152 7.90 4.34 14.21
N ARG A 153 7.37 3.31 13.53
CA ARG A 153 8.13 2.45 12.62
C ARG A 153 8.80 3.25 11.51
N LEU A 154 8.10 4.27 11.01
CA LEU A 154 8.62 5.16 9.95
C LEU A 154 9.50 6.30 10.47
N GLY A 155 9.81 6.32 11.76
CA GLY A 155 10.61 7.37 12.40
C GLY A 155 9.90 8.73 12.42
N ARG A 156 8.56 8.71 12.48
CA ARG A 156 7.71 9.91 12.54
C ARG A 156 7.00 10.00 13.89
N THR A 157 6.63 11.21 14.26
CA THR A 157 5.79 11.44 15.45
C THR A 157 4.33 11.26 15.08
N PRO A 158 3.56 10.44 15.83
CA PRO A 158 2.12 10.36 15.64
C PRO A 158 1.46 11.73 15.78
N PRO A 159 0.34 12.01 15.10
CA PRO A 159 -0.42 13.21 15.34
C PRO A 159 -0.89 13.23 16.79
N SER A 160 -0.79 14.40 17.45
CA SER A 160 -1.25 14.55 18.83
C SER A 160 -2.74 14.21 18.90
N SER A 161 -3.10 13.28 19.77
CA SER A 161 -4.51 13.02 20.09
C SER A 161 -5.10 14.30 20.68
N GLY A 162 -5.93 15.00 19.89
CA GLY A 162 -6.59 16.23 20.31
C GLY A 162 -7.72 15.96 21.32
#